data_6f0ad3d44e54b373ebdc04ec52010505
#
_entry.id   6f0ad3d44e54b373ebdc04ec52010505
#
_cell.length_a   1.000
_cell.length_b   1.000
_cell.length_c   1.000
_cell.angle_alpha   90.00
_cell.angle_beta   90.00
_cell.angle_gamma   90.00
#
_symmetry.space_group_name_H-M   'P 1'
#
loop_
_entity.id
_entity.type
_entity.pdbx_description
1 polymer ?
#
loop_
_entity_poly.entity_id
_entity_poly.type
_entity_poly.pdbx_seq_one_letter_code
_entity_poly.pdbx_strand_id
1 'polypeptide(L)'
;MIALVAVFLLSGVTQAQGSGQEDSSTLGFGSAQADSTTSQLSASDRASGASSGQDDSMAVSETVNLSDSAQRSITVKDPDPVVVPVAIDETNPEAVSKASEVCTLDPLPTAPRVAPDVNDGTWSSGSASGYNITTNDDGMGNFGVTNTSSGIALTDNSITVAVPESQSYLLGRIVEICYDGKVVIATVTDTGGFARYGRALDLASGVYKAFGADSPSDWGVRTVYYRFL
;
A
#
# COMPACT_ATOMS: atom_id res chain seq x y z
N MET A 1 -26.00 -35.78 -32.00
CA MET A 1 -26.05 -36.39 -30.65
C MET A 1 -24.83 -37.30 -30.54
N ILE A 2 -23.71 -36.79 -30.08
CA ILE A 2 -22.45 -37.55 -29.87
C ILE A 2 -22.02 -37.24 -28.42
N ALA A 3 -22.12 -38.23 -27.55
CA ALA A 3 -21.72 -38.17 -26.16
C ALA A 3 -20.21 -38.34 -26.07
N LEU A 4 -19.52 -37.37 -25.47
CA LEU A 4 -18.08 -37.47 -25.14
C LEU A 4 -17.97 -37.92 -23.68
N VAL A 5 -17.48 -39.15 -23.50
CA VAL A 5 -17.20 -39.75 -22.19
C VAL A 5 -15.82 -39.25 -21.76
N ALA A 6 -15.77 -38.53 -20.65
CA ALA A 6 -14.52 -38.14 -20.01
C ALA A 6 -14.06 -39.28 -19.06
N VAL A 7 -12.91 -39.88 -19.33
CA VAL A 7 -12.27 -40.86 -18.46
C VAL A 7 -11.38 -40.09 -17.46
N PHE A 8 -11.72 -40.19 -16.18
CA PHE A 8 -10.85 -39.76 -15.08
C PHE A 8 -9.85 -40.88 -14.77
N LEU A 9 -8.58 -40.62 -14.98
CA LEU A 9 -7.49 -41.43 -14.45
C LEU A 9 -7.04 -40.90 -13.08
N LEU A 10 -7.37 -41.63 -12.03
CA LEU A 10 -6.78 -41.46 -10.70
C LEU A 10 -5.35 -42.02 -10.73
N SER A 11 -4.35 -41.18 -10.57
CA SER A 11 -2.97 -41.60 -10.27
C SER A 11 -2.74 -41.46 -8.77
N GLY A 12 -2.50 -42.60 -8.13
CA GLY A 12 -2.24 -42.73 -6.71
C GLY A 12 -0.89 -42.12 -6.31
N VAL A 13 -0.89 -41.40 -5.20
CA VAL A 13 0.31 -40.85 -4.52
C VAL A 13 0.74 -41.88 -3.47
N THR A 14 1.93 -42.43 -3.65
CA THR A 14 2.64 -43.28 -2.66
C THR A 14 3.26 -42.40 -1.60
N GLN A 15 2.88 -42.57 -0.35
CA GLN A 15 3.57 -42.02 0.81
C GLN A 15 4.92 -42.74 1.01
N ALA A 16 5.99 -41.97 1.10
CA ALA A 16 7.25 -42.39 1.68
C ALA A 16 7.38 -41.80 3.08
N GLN A 17 7.32 -42.67 4.10
CA GLN A 17 7.72 -42.34 5.46
C GLN A 17 9.24 -42.35 5.54
N GLY A 18 9.83 -41.23 5.98
CA GLY A 18 11.23 -41.12 6.39
C GLY A 18 11.29 -40.68 7.84
N SER A 19 11.63 -41.65 8.71
CA SER A 19 11.98 -41.42 10.11
C SER A 19 13.44 -41.00 10.23
N GLY A 20 13.73 -40.02 11.13
CA GLY A 20 15.11 -39.66 11.50
C GLY A 20 15.08 -38.36 12.30
N GLN A 21 14.99 -38.49 13.52
CA GLN A 21 15.95 -38.41 14.63
C GLN A 21 16.22 -36.97 15.10
N GLU A 22 15.79 -36.79 16.35
CA GLU A 22 16.04 -35.64 17.21
C GLU A 22 17.54 -35.39 17.41
N ASP A 23 17.94 -34.12 17.40
CA ASP A 23 19.10 -33.69 18.16
C ASP A 23 18.83 -32.41 18.91
N SER A 24 18.79 -32.55 20.21
CA SER A 24 18.62 -31.49 21.19
C SER A 24 19.99 -30.90 21.50
N SER A 25 20.14 -29.61 21.30
CA SER A 25 21.19 -28.84 21.98
C SER A 25 20.62 -27.59 22.61
N THR A 26 20.44 -27.70 23.89
CA THR A 26 20.19 -26.67 24.89
C THR A 26 21.45 -25.82 25.10
N LEU A 27 21.37 -24.55 24.96
CA LEU A 27 22.19 -23.51 25.62
C LEU A 27 21.31 -22.28 25.61
N GLY A 28 20.86 -21.66 26.69
CA GLY A 28 21.50 -21.39 27.94
C GLY A 28 21.81 -19.90 28.05
N PHE A 29 20.96 -19.21 28.87
CA PHE A 29 21.23 -17.97 29.58
C PHE A 29 21.48 -16.63 28.86
N GLY A 30 20.69 -15.64 29.31
CA GLY A 30 20.99 -14.23 29.16
C GLY A 30 19.84 -13.31 29.54
N SER A 31 19.34 -13.38 30.78
CA SER A 31 18.52 -12.33 31.38
C SER A 31 19.39 -11.10 31.67
N ALA A 32 19.14 -10.00 31.01
CA ALA A 32 19.63 -8.69 31.41
C ALA A 32 18.45 -7.84 31.87
N GLN A 33 18.35 -7.70 33.17
CA GLN A 33 17.60 -6.66 33.85
C GLN A 33 18.30 -5.33 33.57
N ALA A 34 17.59 -4.37 33.05
CA ALA A 34 18.02 -2.99 33.02
C ALA A 34 17.17 -2.16 33.95
N ASP A 35 17.88 -1.61 34.86
CA ASP A 35 17.60 -0.77 35.98
C ASP A 35 16.85 0.51 35.62
N SER A 36 15.82 0.79 36.39
CA SER A 36 15.06 2.03 36.36
C SER A 36 15.75 3.07 37.22
N THR A 37 16.26 4.12 36.61
CA THR A 37 16.72 5.30 37.36
C THR A 37 15.75 6.46 37.16
N THR A 38 14.91 6.61 38.15
CA THR A 38 14.11 7.80 38.41
C THR A 38 15.06 8.92 38.90
N SER A 39 15.11 10.03 38.21
CA SER A 39 15.69 11.26 38.72
C SER A 39 14.60 12.32 38.90
N GLN A 40 14.10 12.39 40.13
CA GLN A 40 13.45 13.58 40.63
C GLN A 40 14.49 14.65 40.93
N LEU A 41 14.28 15.86 40.45
CA LEU A 41 14.90 17.05 40.99
C LEU A 41 13.86 18.00 41.49
N SER A 42 13.90 18.14 42.79
CA SER A 42 13.10 18.99 43.62
C SER A 42 13.43 20.46 43.45
N ALA A 43 12.38 21.27 43.63
CA ALA A 43 12.46 22.70 43.83
C ALA A 43 13.00 23.06 45.23
N SER A 44 13.69 24.17 45.33
CA SER A 44 13.77 25.17 46.39
C SER A 44 15.01 26.05 46.12
N ASP A 45 15.13 27.27 46.36
CA ASP A 45 14.55 28.23 47.27
C ASP A 45 15.15 29.61 46.95
N ARG A 46 14.34 30.64 47.17
CA ARG A 46 14.65 31.94 47.74
C ARG A 46 15.89 32.74 47.30
N ALA A 47 15.65 33.96 46.89
CA ALA A 47 15.96 35.13 47.78
C ALA A 47 15.54 36.46 47.15
N SER A 48 14.90 37.16 47.96
CA SER A 48 14.57 38.59 48.02
C SER A 48 15.65 39.54 47.58
N GLY A 49 15.27 40.60 46.90
CA GLY A 49 16.09 41.77 46.66
C GLY A 49 15.24 42.95 46.22
N ALA A 50 14.80 43.74 47.17
CA ALA A 50 14.14 45.02 46.92
C ALA A 50 15.12 46.07 46.47
N SER A 51 14.79 46.81 45.41
CA SER A 51 15.33 48.16 45.19
C SER A 51 14.31 49.01 44.47
N SER A 52 13.94 50.06 45.13
CA SER A 52 13.11 51.17 44.72
C SER A 52 13.79 52.00 43.61
N GLY A 53 13.06 52.28 42.60
CA GLY A 53 13.40 53.27 41.55
C GLY A 53 12.14 53.73 40.90
N GLN A 54 11.60 54.87 41.38
CA GLN A 54 10.59 55.63 40.68
C GLN A 54 11.21 56.20 39.42
N ASP A 55 10.60 55.97 38.33
CA ASP A 55 10.66 56.93 37.22
C ASP A 55 9.33 56.96 36.46
N ASP A 56 8.85 58.19 36.45
CA ASP A 56 7.66 58.65 35.83
C ASP A 56 7.76 58.52 34.31
N SER A 57 7.03 57.62 33.69
CA SER A 57 6.82 57.61 32.28
C SER A 57 5.33 57.40 31.97
N MET A 58 4.75 58.46 31.47
CA MET A 58 3.38 58.48 31.00
C MET A 58 3.11 57.34 30.03
N ALA A 59 2.42 56.34 30.48
CA ALA A 59 1.80 55.38 29.62
C ALA A 59 0.57 56.02 28.97
N VAL A 60 0.67 56.50 27.75
CA VAL A 60 -0.46 56.82 26.89
C VAL A 60 -1.20 55.48 26.64
N SER A 61 -2.26 55.29 27.38
CA SER A 61 -3.17 54.20 27.13
C SER A 61 -3.98 54.52 25.89
N GLU A 62 -3.46 54.16 24.72
CA GLU A 62 -4.30 54.05 23.53
C GLU A 62 -5.25 52.89 23.74
N THR A 63 -6.47 53.23 24.17
CA THR A 63 -7.60 52.30 24.05
C THR A 63 -7.90 52.10 22.58
N VAL A 64 -7.30 51.09 21.98
CA VAL A 64 -7.74 50.61 20.67
C VAL A 64 -9.15 50.04 20.86
N ASN A 65 -10.14 50.85 20.44
CA ASN A 65 -11.53 50.39 20.34
C ASN A 65 -11.60 49.28 19.29
N LEU A 66 -11.52 48.04 19.70
CA LEU A 66 -11.74 46.84 18.88
C LEU A 66 -13.22 46.54 18.62
N SER A 67 -14.06 47.59 18.54
CA SER A 67 -15.50 47.43 18.37
C SER A 67 -16.00 47.43 16.92
N ASP A 68 -15.10 47.35 15.93
CA ASP A 68 -15.55 47.26 14.54
C ASP A 68 -14.69 46.33 13.68
N SER A 69 -14.06 45.31 14.27
CA SER A 69 -13.59 44.19 13.51
C SER A 69 -14.79 43.30 13.17
N ALA A 70 -15.37 43.54 11.99
CA ALA A 70 -16.24 42.53 11.40
C ALA A 70 -15.62 41.16 11.63
N GLN A 71 -16.30 40.33 12.42
CA GLN A 71 -15.94 38.92 12.61
C GLN A 71 -16.03 38.27 11.22
N ARG A 72 -14.94 38.35 10.47
CA ARG A 72 -14.77 37.50 9.31
C ARG A 72 -14.64 36.11 9.87
N SER A 73 -15.74 35.38 9.87
CA SER A 73 -15.70 33.93 10.11
C SER A 73 -14.86 33.36 8.96
N ILE A 74 -13.60 33.06 9.26
CA ILE A 74 -12.77 32.28 8.37
C ILE A 74 -13.36 30.88 8.48
N THR A 75 -14.15 30.48 7.50
CA THR A 75 -14.54 29.07 7.34
C THR A 75 -13.28 28.35 6.89
N VAL A 76 -12.56 27.77 7.84
CA VAL A 76 -11.49 26.82 7.52
C VAL A 76 -12.20 25.61 6.92
N LYS A 77 -12.12 25.46 5.59
CA LYS A 77 -12.54 24.22 4.95
C LYS A 77 -11.60 23.13 5.46
N ASP A 78 -12.15 22.07 6.02
CA ASP A 78 -11.34 20.90 6.34
C ASP A 78 -10.57 20.46 5.07
N PRO A 79 -9.28 20.18 5.17
CA PRO A 79 -8.52 19.70 4.03
C PRO A 79 -9.20 18.45 3.46
N ASP A 80 -9.26 18.37 2.14
CA ASP A 80 -9.82 17.20 1.48
C ASP A 80 -9.05 15.96 1.97
N PRO A 81 -9.75 14.83 2.21
CA PRO A 81 -9.10 13.63 2.72
C PRO A 81 -8.02 13.16 1.74
N VAL A 82 -6.84 12.87 2.26
CA VAL A 82 -5.69 12.43 1.47
C VAL A 82 -5.70 10.90 1.38
N VAL A 83 -5.70 10.37 0.17
CA VAL A 83 -5.50 8.94 -0.09
C VAL A 83 -4.00 8.68 -0.20
N VAL A 84 -3.47 7.80 0.66
CA VAL A 84 -2.06 7.42 0.62
C VAL A 84 -1.95 5.99 0.10
N PRO A 85 -1.32 5.77 -1.06
CA PRO A 85 -1.08 4.42 -1.58
C PRO A 85 -0.22 3.60 -0.61
N VAL A 86 -0.49 2.31 -0.49
CA VAL A 86 0.34 1.38 0.29
C VAL A 86 1.54 0.87 -0.50
N ALA A 87 1.48 0.94 -1.83
CA ALA A 87 2.60 0.67 -2.71
C ALA A 87 2.47 1.45 -4.03
N ILE A 88 3.60 1.81 -4.60
CA ILE A 88 3.74 2.54 -5.87
C ILE A 88 4.82 1.84 -6.68
N ASP A 89 4.65 1.71 -7.98
CA ASP A 89 5.72 1.25 -8.87
C ASP A 89 6.78 2.35 -9.01
N GLU A 90 7.75 2.36 -8.09
CA GLU A 90 8.84 3.32 -8.06
C GLU A 90 9.82 3.15 -9.24
N THR A 91 9.75 2.05 -9.96
CA THR A 91 10.57 1.81 -11.16
C THR A 91 10.07 2.58 -12.37
N ASN A 92 8.82 3.06 -12.32
CA ASN A 92 8.19 3.85 -13.36
C ASN A 92 8.00 5.30 -12.91
N PRO A 93 8.77 6.28 -13.47
CA PRO A 93 8.65 7.70 -13.11
C PRO A 93 7.24 8.27 -13.34
N GLU A 94 6.49 7.75 -14.31
CA GLU A 94 5.11 8.16 -14.55
C GLU A 94 4.20 7.72 -13.42
N ALA A 95 4.38 6.51 -12.86
CA ALA A 95 3.63 6.04 -11.70
C ALA A 95 3.88 6.92 -10.47
N VAL A 96 5.12 7.33 -10.25
CA VAL A 96 5.50 8.25 -9.15
C VAL A 96 4.85 9.62 -9.36
N SER A 97 4.87 10.15 -10.60
CA SER A 97 4.21 11.41 -10.94
C SER A 97 2.71 11.36 -10.72
N LYS A 98 2.05 10.29 -11.18
CA LYS A 98 0.61 10.09 -10.97
C LYS A 98 0.25 9.91 -9.50
N ALA A 99 1.07 9.22 -8.74
CA ALA A 99 0.89 9.13 -7.29
C ALA A 99 0.91 10.50 -6.62
N SER A 100 1.77 11.41 -7.06
CA SER A 100 1.82 12.79 -6.55
C SER A 100 0.60 13.63 -6.94
N GLU A 101 -0.06 13.31 -8.06
CA GLU A 101 -1.29 13.98 -8.49
C GLU A 101 -2.52 13.52 -7.69
N VAL A 102 -2.60 12.24 -7.34
CA VAL A 102 -3.79 11.65 -6.67
C VAL A 102 -3.68 11.64 -5.15
N CYS A 103 -2.48 11.83 -4.61
CA CYS A 103 -2.24 11.89 -3.18
C CYS A 103 -1.18 12.95 -2.85
N THR A 104 -1.32 13.61 -1.71
CA THR A 104 -0.22 14.43 -1.20
C THR A 104 0.83 13.51 -0.62
N LEU A 105 1.98 13.41 -1.29
CA LEU A 105 3.14 12.65 -0.82
C LEU A 105 3.92 13.40 0.27
N ASP A 106 3.40 14.54 0.72
CA ASP A 106 4.00 15.27 1.84
C ASP A 106 3.91 14.40 3.09
N PRO A 107 5.04 13.93 3.64
CA PRO A 107 5.04 13.01 4.75
C PRO A 107 4.72 13.75 6.05
N LEU A 108 3.46 14.12 6.23
CA LEU A 108 2.99 14.32 7.58
C LEU A 108 2.99 12.92 8.22
N PRO A 109 3.79 12.69 9.26
CA PRO A 109 3.92 11.35 9.88
C PRO A 109 2.61 10.82 10.45
N THR A 110 1.53 11.53 10.29
CA THR A 110 0.19 11.24 10.84
C THR A 110 -0.96 11.50 9.88
N ALA A 111 -0.68 11.67 8.57
CA ALA A 111 -1.78 11.80 7.60
C ALA A 111 -2.68 10.56 7.69
N PRO A 112 -3.98 10.70 8.00
CA PRO A 112 -4.87 9.55 8.03
C PRO A 112 -4.89 8.92 6.64
N ARG A 113 -4.67 7.60 6.58
CA ARG A 113 -4.90 6.83 5.35
C ARG A 113 -6.41 6.80 5.13
N VAL A 114 -6.88 7.50 4.14
CA VAL A 114 -8.29 7.51 3.77
C VAL A 114 -8.46 6.63 2.55
N ALA A 115 -9.39 5.68 2.65
CA ALA A 115 -9.78 4.90 1.48
C ALA A 115 -10.44 5.82 0.44
N PRO A 116 -10.18 5.64 -0.86
CA PRO A 116 -10.87 6.41 -1.88
C PRO A 116 -12.36 6.08 -1.90
N ASP A 117 -13.18 7.02 -2.32
CA ASP A 117 -14.59 6.74 -2.66
C ASP A 117 -14.64 6.01 -4.00
N VAL A 118 -14.71 4.70 -3.96
CA VAL A 118 -14.79 3.86 -5.16
C VAL A 118 -16.14 3.93 -5.88
N ASN A 119 -17.11 4.67 -5.32
CA ASN A 119 -18.44 4.87 -5.89
C ASN A 119 -18.60 6.24 -6.56
N ASP A 120 -17.53 7.00 -6.73
CA ASP A 120 -17.54 8.32 -7.38
C ASP A 120 -17.81 8.27 -8.90
N GLY A 121 -17.95 7.07 -9.47
CA GLY A 121 -18.21 6.82 -10.89
C GLY A 121 -16.93 6.76 -11.75
N THR A 122 -15.75 6.95 -11.17
CA THR A 122 -14.46 6.86 -11.90
C THR A 122 -13.81 5.49 -11.83
N TRP A 123 -14.30 4.62 -10.94
CA TRP A 123 -13.75 3.29 -10.72
C TRP A 123 -14.53 2.21 -11.47
N SER A 124 -13.81 1.26 -12.03
CA SER A 124 -14.35 0.00 -12.52
C SER A 124 -14.21 -1.06 -11.44
N SER A 125 -15.09 -2.06 -11.45
CA SER A 125 -15.01 -3.22 -10.56
C SER A 125 -14.78 -4.47 -11.39
N GLY A 126 -13.90 -5.37 -10.92
CA GLY A 126 -13.63 -6.64 -11.60
C GLY A 126 -12.88 -7.64 -10.75
N SER A 127 -12.93 -8.90 -11.17
CA SER A 127 -12.16 -9.97 -10.52
C SER A 127 -10.69 -9.87 -10.89
N ALA A 128 -9.81 -9.99 -9.90
CA ALA A 128 -8.37 -10.03 -10.07
C ALA A 128 -7.78 -11.30 -9.46
N SER A 129 -6.93 -12.00 -10.20
CA SER A 129 -6.08 -13.09 -9.72
C SER A 129 -4.66 -12.59 -9.43
N GLY A 130 -3.80 -13.47 -8.96
CA GLY A 130 -2.39 -13.17 -8.75
C GLY A 130 -1.49 -14.09 -9.55
N TYR A 131 -0.33 -13.59 -9.96
CA TYR A 131 0.73 -14.37 -10.60
C TYR A 131 2.11 -13.96 -10.07
N ASN A 132 3.08 -14.82 -10.29
CA ASN A 132 4.47 -14.60 -9.95
C ASN A 132 5.37 -15.27 -10.99
N ILE A 133 6.69 -15.20 -10.83
CA ILE A 133 7.64 -15.84 -11.75
C ILE A 133 7.32 -17.32 -11.95
N THR A 134 7.00 -18.05 -10.88
CA THR A 134 6.74 -19.51 -10.97
C THR A 134 5.50 -19.85 -11.80
N THR A 135 4.48 -18.98 -11.78
CA THR A 135 3.22 -19.19 -12.49
C THR A 135 3.14 -18.44 -13.82
N ASN A 136 4.11 -17.55 -14.09
CA ASN A 136 4.19 -16.83 -15.35
C ASN A 136 4.64 -17.78 -16.46
N ASP A 137 3.98 -17.74 -17.62
CA ASP A 137 4.33 -18.53 -18.79
C ASP A 137 4.62 -17.62 -19.99
N ASP A 138 5.31 -18.17 -20.99
CA ASP A 138 5.67 -17.46 -22.21
C ASP A 138 4.63 -17.59 -23.33
N GLY A 139 3.44 -18.09 -23.02
CA GLY A 139 2.40 -18.41 -24.00
C GLY A 139 2.67 -19.67 -24.84
N MET A 140 3.83 -20.29 -24.68
CA MET A 140 4.23 -21.53 -25.35
C MET A 140 4.17 -22.73 -24.39
N GLY A 141 3.79 -22.51 -23.13
CA GLY A 141 3.67 -23.50 -22.09
C GLY A 141 4.93 -23.68 -21.22
N ASN A 142 5.94 -22.81 -21.36
CA ASN A 142 7.07 -22.80 -20.44
C ASN A 142 6.76 -21.88 -19.28
N PHE A 143 6.79 -22.42 -18.08
CA PHE A 143 6.57 -21.69 -16.83
C PHE A 143 7.89 -21.26 -16.18
N GLY A 144 7.81 -20.33 -15.23
CA GLY A 144 8.98 -19.85 -14.51
C GLY A 144 9.78 -18.79 -15.28
N VAL A 145 9.15 -18.12 -16.23
CA VAL A 145 9.77 -17.08 -17.04
C VAL A 145 9.59 -15.71 -16.40
N THR A 146 10.57 -14.85 -16.61
CA THR A 146 10.53 -13.46 -16.12
C THR A 146 10.06 -12.47 -17.19
N ASN A 147 9.92 -12.90 -18.44
CA ASN A 147 9.50 -12.02 -19.53
C ASN A 147 8.04 -11.63 -19.38
N THR A 148 7.76 -10.36 -19.63
CA THR A 148 6.40 -9.82 -19.75
C THR A 148 6.17 -9.28 -21.15
N SER A 149 4.93 -9.04 -21.52
CA SER A 149 4.57 -8.53 -22.85
C SER A 149 5.18 -7.16 -23.17
N SER A 150 5.48 -6.36 -22.14
CA SER A 150 6.15 -5.07 -22.30
C SER A 150 7.68 -5.17 -22.44
N GLY A 151 8.27 -6.33 -22.16
CA GLY A 151 9.72 -6.52 -22.07
C GLY A 151 10.33 -6.14 -20.73
N ILE A 152 9.54 -5.62 -19.77
CA ILE A 152 10.00 -5.35 -18.41
C ILE A 152 10.00 -6.67 -17.64
N ALA A 153 11.13 -7.05 -17.06
CA ALA A 153 11.25 -8.32 -16.37
C ALA A 153 10.39 -8.36 -15.10
N LEU A 154 9.64 -9.46 -14.92
CA LEU A 154 8.91 -9.75 -13.69
C LEU A 154 9.90 -10.12 -12.57
N THR A 155 9.66 -9.58 -11.39
CA THR A 155 10.39 -9.88 -10.15
C THR A 155 9.42 -10.21 -9.02
N ASP A 156 9.92 -10.75 -7.92
CA ASP A 156 9.10 -11.05 -6.73
C ASP A 156 8.58 -9.81 -5.99
N ASN A 157 9.02 -8.62 -6.40
CA ASN A 157 8.59 -7.35 -5.84
C ASN A 157 7.95 -6.42 -6.88
N SER A 158 7.68 -6.92 -8.09
CA SER A 158 7.09 -6.12 -9.16
C SER A 158 5.71 -5.60 -8.75
N ILE A 159 5.56 -4.27 -8.76
CA ILE A 159 4.28 -3.59 -8.54
C ILE A 159 3.66 -3.31 -9.92
N THR A 160 3.30 -4.40 -10.59
CA THR A 160 2.79 -4.40 -11.96
C THR A 160 1.57 -5.31 -12.08
N VAL A 161 0.86 -5.18 -13.17
CA VAL A 161 -0.30 -6.04 -13.48
C VAL A 161 -0.26 -6.50 -14.93
N ALA A 162 -0.94 -7.63 -15.17
CA ALA A 162 -1.35 -8.05 -16.49
C ALA A 162 -2.81 -7.66 -16.75
N VAL A 163 -3.12 -7.35 -18.00
CA VAL A 163 -4.46 -7.13 -18.54
C VAL A 163 -4.83 -8.24 -19.53
N PRO A 164 -6.11 -8.44 -19.87
CA PRO A 164 -6.49 -9.34 -20.95
C PRO A 164 -5.75 -9.02 -22.25
N GLU A 165 -5.39 -10.03 -23.05
CA GLU A 165 -4.73 -9.86 -24.35
C GLU A 165 -5.46 -8.86 -25.27
N SER A 166 -6.79 -8.85 -25.24
CA SER A 166 -7.62 -7.90 -26.00
C SER A 166 -7.44 -6.44 -25.56
N GLN A 167 -6.79 -6.22 -24.44
CA GLN A 167 -6.49 -4.90 -23.87
C GLN A 167 -5.00 -4.57 -23.89
N SER A 168 -4.21 -5.21 -24.76
CA SER A 168 -2.77 -4.98 -24.90
C SER A 168 -2.41 -3.52 -25.20
N TYR A 169 -3.34 -2.71 -25.70
CA TYR A 169 -3.16 -1.27 -25.89
C TYR A 169 -2.98 -0.49 -24.56
N LEU A 170 -3.23 -1.14 -23.41
CA LEU A 170 -3.01 -0.57 -22.09
C LEU A 170 -1.59 -0.80 -21.55
N LEU A 171 -0.73 -1.55 -22.26
CA LEU A 171 0.66 -1.73 -21.85
C LEU A 171 1.35 -0.37 -21.65
N GLY A 172 2.03 -0.23 -20.52
CA GLY A 172 2.68 1.01 -20.09
C GLY A 172 1.74 1.99 -19.35
N ARG A 173 0.43 1.78 -19.32
CA ARG A 173 -0.50 2.64 -18.57
C ARG A 173 -0.35 2.41 -17.07
N ILE A 174 -0.60 3.47 -16.33
CA ILE A 174 -0.69 3.41 -14.87
C ILE A 174 -2.10 3.00 -14.50
N VAL A 175 -2.21 2.12 -13.52
CA VAL A 175 -3.48 1.68 -12.93
C VAL A 175 -3.46 1.88 -11.43
N GLU A 176 -4.50 2.49 -10.92
CA GLU A 176 -4.78 2.58 -9.50
C GLU A 176 -5.73 1.45 -9.13
N ILE A 177 -5.39 0.69 -8.08
CA ILE A 177 -6.13 -0.49 -7.64
C ILE A 177 -6.48 -0.31 -6.17
N CYS A 178 -7.75 -0.48 -5.84
CA CYS A 178 -8.24 -0.42 -4.47
C CYS A 178 -8.82 -1.78 -4.04
N TYR A 179 -8.36 -2.27 -2.90
CA TYR A 179 -8.86 -3.46 -2.25
C TYR A 179 -8.77 -3.30 -0.73
N ASP A 180 -9.85 -3.61 -0.02
CA ASP A 180 -9.93 -3.53 1.45
C ASP A 180 -9.42 -2.18 2.02
N GLY A 181 -9.82 -1.08 1.39
CA GLY A 181 -9.44 0.27 1.79
C GLY A 181 -7.97 0.65 1.55
N LYS A 182 -7.19 -0.25 0.94
CA LYS A 182 -5.80 0.00 0.54
C LYS A 182 -5.73 0.32 -0.93
N VAL A 183 -4.79 1.18 -1.32
CA VAL A 183 -4.56 1.58 -2.70
C VAL A 183 -3.15 1.21 -3.13
N VAL A 184 -3.02 0.69 -4.34
CA VAL A 184 -1.75 0.43 -5.02
C VAL A 184 -1.76 1.16 -6.36
N ILE A 185 -0.66 1.83 -6.69
CA ILE A 185 -0.42 2.44 -8.01
C ILE A 185 0.59 1.59 -8.75
N ALA A 186 0.14 0.89 -9.77
CA ALA A 186 0.91 -0.08 -10.53
C ALA A 186 1.02 0.28 -12.01
N THR A 187 1.95 -0.36 -12.70
CA THR A 187 2.11 -0.27 -14.16
C THR A 187 1.55 -1.52 -14.83
N VAL A 188 0.87 -1.35 -15.95
CA VAL A 188 0.49 -2.48 -16.84
C VAL A 188 1.70 -2.90 -17.63
N THR A 189 2.26 -4.07 -17.33
CA THR A 189 3.46 -4.59 -18.02
C THR A 189 3.22 -5.87 -18.79
N ASP A 190 2.08 -6.53 -18.55
CA ASP A 190 1.85 -7.84 -19.11
C ASP A 190 0.45 -8.02 -19.68
N THR A 191 0.25 -9.09 -20.42
CA THR A 191 -1.04 -9.51 -20.97
C THR A 191 -1.22 -11.01 -20.78
N GLY A 192 -2.49 -11.45 -20.64
CA GLY A 192 -2.78 -12.87 -20.49
C GLY A 192 -4.16 -13.29 -20.97
N GLY A 193 -4.32 -14.58 -21.22
CA GLY A 193 -5.56 -15.19 -21.70
C GLY A 193 -6.64 -15.41 -20.64
N PHE A 194 -6.61 -14.71 -19.52
CA PHE A 194 -7.47 -14.95 -18.36
C PHE A 194 -8.88 -14.33 -18.47
N ALA A 195 -9.14 -13.49 -19.47
CA ALA A 195 -10.47 -12.91 -19.71
C ALA A 195 -11.58 -13.99 -19.82
N ARG A 196 -11.23 -15.15 -20.42
CA ARG A 196 -12.15 -16.31 -20.54
C ARG A 196 -12.65 -16.85 -19.18
N TYR A 197 -11.96 -16.51 -18.10
CA TYR A 197 -12.34 -16.85 -16.73
C TYR A 197 -13.03 -15.70 -15.99
N GLY A 198 -13.41 -14.61 -16.69
CA GLY A 198 -14.07 -13.45 -16.12
C GLY A 198 -13.15 -12.55 -15.28
N ARG A 199 -11.82 -12.67 -15.45
CA ARG A 199 -10.84 -11.84 -14.72
C ARG A 199 -10.53 -10.57 -15.50
N ALA A 200 -10.47 -9.45 -14.78
CA ALA A 200 -10.15 -8.13 -15.34
C ALA A 200 -8.65 -7.81 -15.24
N LEU A 201 -8.01 -8.27 -14.18
CA LEU A 201 -6.59 -8.04 -13.89
C LEU A 201 -5.94 -9.33 -13.40
N ASP A 202 -4.64 -9.44 -13.60
CA ASP A 202 -3.79 -10.41 -12.91
C ASP A 202 -2.66 -9.63 -12.22
N LEU A 203 -2.54 -9.79 -10.89
CA LEU A 203 -1.69 -8.96 -10.04
C LEU A 203 -0.33 -9.62 -9.85
N ALA A 204 0.75 -8.89 -10.14
CA ALA A 204 2.11 -9.36 -9.84
C ALA A 204 2.40 -9.34 -8.33
N SER A 205 3.50 -9.97 -7.94
CA SER A 205 3.85 -10.26 -6.56
C SER A 205 3.84 -9.05 -5.63
N GLY A 206 4.36 -7.92 -6.04
CA GLY A 206 4.39 -6.70 -5.22
C GLY A 206 3.00 -6.14 -4.94
N VAL A 207 2.06 -6.33 -5.87
CA VAL A 207 0.68 -5.82 -5.72
C VAL A 207 -0.11 -6.66 -4.71
N TYR A 208 -0.20 -7.98 -4.89
CA TYR A 208 -0.97 -8.79 -3.95
C TYR A 208 -0.34 -8.82 -2.55
N LYS A 209 1.00 -8.74 -2.43
CA LYS A 209 1.70 -8.59 -1.15
C LYS A 209 1.37 -7.28 -0.45
N ALA A 210 1.26 -6.17 -1.18
CA ALA A 210 0.84 -4.88 -0.63
C ALA A 210 -0.58 -4.94 -0.06
N PHE A 211 -1.45 -5.77 -0.63
CA PHE A 211 -2.78 -6.06 -0.10
C PHE A 211 -2.79 -7.08 1.05
N GLY A 212 -1.65 -7.69 1.37
CA GLY A 212 -1.46 -8.58 2.51
C GLY A 212 -1.60 -10.06 2.19
N ALA A 213 -1.46 -10.47 0.93
CA ALA A 213 -1.39 -11.87 0.53
C ALA A 213 0.07 -12.30 0.31
N ASP A 214 0.44 -13.51 0.73
CA ASP A 214 1.82 -14.00 0.64
C ASP A 214 2.14 -14.70 -0.69
N SER A 215 1.11 -15.15 -1.40
CA SER A 215 1.26 -15.91 -2.64
C SER A 215 0.05 -15.72 -3.57
N PRO A 216 0.17 -16.09 -4.87
CA PRO A 216 -0.98 -16.13 -5.78
C PRO A 216 -2.12 -17.01 -5.27
N SER A 217 -1.80 -18.13 -4.62
CA SER A 217 -2.81 -19.03 -4.05
C SER A 217 -3.50 -18.45 -2.82
N ASP A 218 -2.77 -17.70 -1.99
CA ASP A 218 -3.33 -16.99 -0.85
C ASP A 218 -4.20 -15.81 -1.30
N TRP A 219 -3.77 -15.10 -2.33
CA TRP A 219 -4.61 -14.09 -2.97
C TRP A 219 -5.87 -14.72 -3.58
N GLY A 220 -5.74 -15.82 -4.30
CA GLY A 220 -6.85 -16.46 -5.02
C GLY A 220 -7.41 -15.56 -6.12
N VAL A 221 -8.76 -15.41 -6.14
CA VAL A 221 -9.47 -14.48 -7.01
C VAL A 221 -10.37 -13.60 -6.17
N ARG A 222 -10.15 -12.30 -6.23
CA ARG A 222 -10.88 -11.31 -5.42
C ARG A 222 -11.41 -10.19 -6.30
N THR A 223 -12.53 -9.60 -5.91
CA THR A 223 -13.04 -8.40 -6.57
C THR A 223 -12.24 -7.20 -6.09
N VAL A 224 -11.73 -6.42 -7.04
CA VAL A 224 -11.02 -5.18 -6.79
C VAL A 224 -11.73 -4.03 -7.52
N TYR A 225 -11.48 -2.82 -7.06
CA TYR A 225 -11.81 -1.60 -7.80
C TYR A 225 -10.54 -1.09 -8.46
N TYR A 226 -10.65 -0.62 -9.70
CA TYR A 226 -9.49 -0.12 -10.43
C TYR A 226 -9.86 0.97 -11.42
N ARG A 227 -8.89 1.82 -11.75
CA ARG A 227 -9.00 2.82 -12.82
C ARG A 227 -7.65 3.03 -13.47
N PHE A 228 -7.65 3.23 -14.78
CA PHE A 228 -6.44 3.60 -15.52
C PHE A 228 -6.29 5.12 -15.49
N LEU A 229 -5.07 5.59 -15.20
CA LEU A 229 -4.73 7.00 -15.05
C LEU A 229 -4.14 7.59 -16.33
#